data_af3ee83f5bed4aa0dd0c7a7dbdcc60ca
#
_entry.id   af3ee83f5bed4aa0dd0c7a7dbdcc60ca
#
_cell.length_a   1.000
_cell.length_b   1.000
_cell.length_c   1.000
_cell.angle_alpha   90.00
_cell.angle_beta   90.00
_cell.angle_gamma   90.00
#
_symmetry.space_group_name_H-M   'P 1'
#
loop_
_entity.id
_entity.type
_entity.pdbx_description
1 polymer ?
#
loop_
_entity_poly.entity_id
_entity_poly.type
_entity_poly.pdbx_seq_one_letter_code
_entity_poly.pdbx_strand_id
1 'polypeptide(L)'
;MIHLGWFGHIAFDAAFFSALFSIIVINLILSGDNAVVIALAVRSLPKRQRLWGIILGSLLAVVLRIVLTFFAAQLLLISFLKLIGGLLIAWIAVKLFTEGHEGENIEAAAGLWQAVKIICIADLIMSTDNVLAIAGASKGNMFLLLFGLGTSIPLVVGTSTLLSMLMDRYPIIITLGSAILGKVAGEMIITDPWIHKTFHPPQWFEYATMAVFTVGVVVVGKILLKRKIARSEAAAAANAGLHGTEPEQVAAGSEQTGKTGKV
;
A
#
# COMPACT_ATOMS: atom_id res chain seq x y z
N MET A 1 34.29 -0.16 24.74
CA MET A 1 33.01 0.50 25.06
C MET A 1 33.07 1.93 24.56
N ILE A 2 32.19 2.31 23.67
CA ILE A 2 32.06 3.68 23.17
C ILE A 2 30.82 4.29 23.83
N HIS A 3 31.00 5.39 24.57
CA HIS A 3 29.90 6.16 25.15
C HIS A 3 29.38 7.17 24.12
N LEU A 4 28.18 7.01 23.64
CA LEU A 4 27.53 7.94 22.69
C LEU A 4 26.46 8.81 23.37
N GLY A 5 26.66 9.17 24.62
CA GLY A 5 25.73 10.00 25.37
C GLY A 5 24.32 9.41 25.42
N TRP A 6 23.32 10.10 24.87
CA TRP A 6 21.92 9.67 24.86
C TRP A 6 21.66 8.41 24.00
N PHE A 7 22.56 8.06 23.09
CA PHE A 7 22.41 6.85 22.26
C PHE A 7 22.78 5.54 22.98
N GLY A 8 23.22 5.61 24.23
CA GLY A 8 23.54 4.44 25.05
C GLY A 8 25.01 3.99 24.95
N HIS A 9 25.27 2.85 25.55
CA HIS A 9 26.60 2.22 25.54
C HIS A 9 26.67 1.25 24.36
N ILE A 10 27.65 1.42 23.47
CA ILE A 10 27.94 0.44 22.44
C ILE A 10 29.14 -0.38 22.91
N ALA A 11 28.88 -1.63 23.32
CA ALA A 11 29.88 -2.65 23.44
C ALA A 11 29.67 -3.60 22.25
N PHE A 12 30.65 -3.69 21.36
CA PHE A 12 30.62 -4.67 20.26
C PHE A 12 30.90 -6.07 20.77
N ASP A 13 30.02 -6.55 21.64
CA ASP A 13 30.06 -7.89 22.21
C ASP A 13 29.04 -8.83 21.53
N ALA A 14 29.05 -10.11 21.92
CA ALA A 14 28.12 -11.09 21.36
C ALA A 14 26.66 -10.72 21.63
N ALA A 15 26.35 -10.02 22.73
CA ALA A 15 25.01 -9.58 23.06
C ALA A 15 24.53 -8.48 22.10
N PHE A 16 25.42 -7.55 21.74
CA PHE A 16 25.13 -6.49 20.73
C PHE A 16 24.81 -7.10 19.36
N PHE A 17 25.67 -8.00 18.87
CA PHE A 17 25.45 -8.64 17.56
C PHE A 17 24.21 -9.52 17.54
N SER A 18 23.93 -10.22 18.65
CA SER A 18 22.68 -11.00 18.78
C SER A 18 21.44 -10.12 18.76
N ALA A 19 21.45 -8.98 19.47
CA ALA A 19 20.35 -8.04 19.46
C ALA A 19 20.16 -7.40 18.08
N LEU A 20 21.26 -6.98 17.44
CA LEU A 20 21.23 -6.44 16.07
C LEU A 20 20.66 -7.44 15.08
N PHE A 21 21.13 -8.69 15.11
CA PHE A 21 20.62 -9.75 14.25
C PHE A 21 19.12 -10.00 14.51
N SER A 22 18.71 -10.05 15.78
CA SER A 22 17.29 -10.21 16.15
C SER A 22 16.43 -9.07 15.59
N ILE A 23 16.89 -7.82 15.70
CA ILE A 23 16.16 -6.66 15.15
C ILE A 23 16.02 -6.77 13.62
N ILE A 24 17.10 -7.14 12.92
CA ILE A 24 17.06 -7.32 11.46
C ILE A 24 16.09 -8.43 11.07
N VAL A 25 16.12 -9.58 11.75
CA VAL A 25 15.23 -10.70 11.47
C VAL A 25 13.77 -10.33 11.77
N ILE A 26 13.50 -9.71 12.92
CA ILE A 26 12.17 -9.23 13.29
C ILE A 26 11.66 -8.24 12.23
N ASN A 27 12.48 -7.25 11.86
CA ASN A 27 12.13 -6.31 10.81
C ASN A 27 11.82 -6.97 9.47
N LEU A 28 12.64 -7.95 9.07
CA LEU A 28 12.43 -8.67 7.81
C LEU A 28 11.09 -9.43 7.82
N ILE A 29 10.78 -10.12 8.90
CA ILE A 29 9.53 -10.87 9.07
C ILE A 29 8.32 -9.92 9.07
N LEU A 30 8.39 -8.83 9.85
CA LEU A 30 7.31 -7.87 10.01
C LEU A 30 7.20 -6.86 8.84
N SER A 31 8.14 -6.85 7.91
CA SER A 31 8.12 -5.94 6.75
C SER A 31 7.60 -6.61 5.48
N GLY A 32 7.28 -7.91 5.53
CA GLY A 32 6.81 -8.65 4.36
C GLY A 32 5.48 -8.11 3.82
N ASP A 33 4.54 -7.86 4.69
CA ASP A 33 3.23 -7.26 4.39
C ASP A 33 3.35 -5.78 4.00
N ASN A 34 4.24 -5.01 4.64
CA ASN A 34 4.55 -3.64 4.27
C ASN A 34 5.12 -3.56 2.83
N ALA A 35 6.00 -4.50 2.45
CA ALA A 35 6.53 -4.56 1.09
C ALA A 35 5.42 -4.84 0.04
N VAL A 36 4.41 -5.63 0.40
CA VAL A 36 3.23 -5.87 -0.44
C VAL A 36 2.42 -4.59 -0.64
N VAL A 37 2.17 -3.83 0.43
CA VAL A 37 1.47 -2.52 0.33
C VAL A 37 2.22 -1.58 -0.60
N ILE A 38 3.54 -1.44 -0.40
CA ILE A 38 4.38 -0.56 -1.22
C ILE A 38 4.31 -0.97 -2.69
N ALA A 39 4.49 -2.27 -2.99
CA ALA A 39 4.45 -2.78 -4.36
C ALA A 39 3.09 -2.53 -5.03
N LEU A 40 1.99 -2.76 -4.31
CA LEU A 40 0.64 -2.50 -4.80
C LEU A 40 0.39 -1.00 -5.01
N ALA A 41 0.82 -0.15 -4.09
CA ALA A 41 0.60 1.30 -4.16
C ALA A 41 1.33 1.95 -5.35
N VAL A 42 2.50 1.44 -5.73
CA VAL A 42 3.24 1.97 -6.88
C VAL A 42 2.87 1.29 -8.20
N ARG A 43 2.02 0.25 -8.17
CA ARG A 43 1.70 -0.57 -9.34
C ARG A 43 1.11 0.23 -10.51
N SER A 44 0.23 1.19 -10.20
CA SER A 44 -0.40 2.09 -11.19
C SER A 44 0.51 3.21 -11.70
N LEU A 45 1.71 3.37 -11.11
CA LEU A 45 2.65 4.40 -11.54
C LEU A 45 3.40 3.99 -12.82
N PRO A 46 3.76 4.97 -13.67
CA PRO A 46 4.71 4.75 -14.76
C PRO A 46 6.02 4.15 -14.26
N LYS A 47 6.62 3.23 -15.02
CA LYS A 47 7.83 2.47 -14.61
C LYS A 47 8.97 3.33 -14.06
N ARG A 48 9.19 4.52 -14.64
CA ARG A 48 10.23 5.47 -14.18
C ARG A 48 9.95 6.03 -12.78
N GLN A 49 8.67 6.14 -12.38
CA GLN A 49 8.28 6.72 -11.10
C GLN A 49 8.07 5.67 -10.01
N ARG A 50 7.93 4.39 -10.36
CA ARG A 50 7.77 3.31 -9.38
C ARG A 50 8.93 3.24 -8.40
N LEU A 51 10.16 3.29 -8.91
CA LEU A 51 11.35 3.24 -8.06
C LEU A 51 11.38 4.44 -7.08
N TRP A 52 11.07 5.64 -7.56
CA TRP A 52 10.97 6.81 -6.70
C TRP A 52 9.84 6.69 -5.68
N GLY A 53 8.70 6.16 -6.06
CA GLY A 53 7.58 5.86 -5.15
C GLY A 53 7.97 4.88 -4.05
N ILE A 54 8.69 3.81 -4.40
CA ILE A 54 9.22 2.84 -3.46
C ILE A 54 10.22 3.48 -2.51
N ILE A 55 11.22 4.21 -3.04
CA ILE A 55 12.28 4.84 -2.23
C ILE A 55 11.69 5.89 -1.29
N LEU A 56 10.93 6.85 -1.82
CA LEU A 56 10.33 7.93 -1.02
C LEU A 56 9.33 7.39 -0.01
N GLY A 57 8.47 6.44 -0.43
CA GLY A 57 7.52 5.80 0.46
C GLY A 57 8.21 5.04 1.59
N SER A 58 9.21 4.22 1.28
CA SER A 58 9.97 3.45 2.30
C SER A 58 10.75 4.36 3.24
N LEU A 59 11.40 5.41 2.71
CA LEU A 59 12.14 6.36 3.54
C LEU A 59 11.22 7.09 4.52
N LEU A 60 10.09 7.59 4.01
CA LEU A 60 9.13 8.32 4.84
C LEU A 60 8.46 7.39 5.86
N ALA A 61 8.16 6.14 5.48
CA ALA A 61 7.66 5.11 6.38
C ALA A 61 8.64 4.85 7.54
N VAL A 62 9.94 4.71 7.26
CA VAL A 62 10.95 4.53 8.32
C VAL A 62 11.07 5.75 9.22
N VAL A 63 11.03 6.97 8.67
CA VAL A 63 11.01 8.20 9.48
C VAL A 63 9.79 8.22 10.40
N LEU A 64 8.60 7.91 9.87
CA LEU A 64 7.39 7.80 10.68
C LEU A 64 7.52 6.74 11.78
N ARG A 65 8.08 5.58 11.46
CA ARG A 65 8.31 4.48 12.41
C ARG A 65 9.26 4.89 13.53
N ILE A 66 10.32 5.64 13.22
CA ILE A 66 11.22 6.21 14.23
C ILE A 66 10.44 7.14 15.17
N VAL A 67 9.64 8.06 14.61
CA VAL A 67 8.80 8.97 15.40
C VAL A 67 7.80 8.19 16.26
N LEU A 68 7.11 7.21 15.67
CA LEU A 68 6.17 6.35 16.40
C LEU A 68 6.82 5.58 17.56
N THR A 69 8.09 5.18 17.40
CA THR A 69 8.81 4.46 18.47
C THR A 69 8.91 5.30 19.74
N PHE A 70 9.07 6.62 19.63
CA PHE A 70 9.06 7.50 20.80
C PHE A 70 7.69 7.60 21.48
N PHE A 71 6.62 7.39 20.74
CA PHE A 71 5.24 7.48 21.24
C PHE A 71 4.58 6.10 21.41
N ALA A 72 5.34 5.01 21.29
CA ALA A 72 4.79 3.66 21.28
C ALA A 72 3.92 3.34 22.52
N ALA A 73 4.40 3.74 23.71
CA ALA A 73 3.65 3.50 24.94
C ALA A 73 2.31 4.26 24.99
N GLN A 74 2.26 5.48 24.41
CA GLN A 74 1.04 6.27 24.34
C GLN A 74 0.06 5.73 23.29
N LEU A 75 0.58 5.23 22.16
CA LEU A 75 -0.25 4.65 21.10
C LEU A 75 -1.02 3.42 21.57
N LEU A 76 -0.42 2.61 22.44
CA LEU A 76 -1.07 1.43 23.04
C LEU A 76 -2.27 1.77 23.93
N LEU A 77 -2.33 2.99 24.46
CA LEU A 77 -3.42 3.43 25.31
C LEU A 77 -4.64 3.91 24.51
N ILE A 78 -4.48 4.11 23.20
CA ILE A 78 -5.57 4.59 22.34
C ILE A 78 -6.50 3.41 22.02
N SER A 79 -7.69 3.44 22.62
CA SER A 79 -8.74 2.48 22.31
C SER A 79 -9.20 2.61 20.86
N PHE A 80 -9.56 1.50 20.22
CA PHE A 80 -10.03 1.42 18.84
C PHE A 80 -8.98 1.77 17.77
N LEU A 81 -7.71 1.98 18.13
CA LEU A 81 -6.67 2.31 17.16
C LEU A 81 -6.50 1.19 16.11
N LYS A 82 -6.44 -0.06 16.56
CA LYS A 82 -6.32 -1.23 15.66
C LYS A 82 -7.61 -1.47 14.88
N LEU A 83 -8.77 -1.27 15.49
CA LEU A 83 -10.07 -1.41 14.82
C LEU A 83 -10.20 -0.43 13.64
N ILE A 84 -9.98 0.87 13.90
CA ILE A 84 -10.05 1.91 12.87
C ILE A 84 -8.97 1.68 11.81
N GLY A 85 -7.76 1.35 12.24
CA GLY A 85 -6.63 1.03 11.36
C GLY A 85 -6.95 -0.15 10.45
N GLY A 86 -7.48 -1.24 10.98
CA GLY A 86 -7.87 -2.42 10.21
C GLY A 86 -8.94 -2.13 9.17
N LEU A 87 -9.97 -1.33 9.50
CA LEU A 87 -10.97 -0.89 8.53
C LEU A 87 -10.35 -0.04 7.42
N LEU A 88 -9.41 0.83 7.77
CA LEU A 88 -8.71 1.66 6.80
C LEU A 88 -7.80 0.81 5.89
N ILE A 89 -7.09 -0.18 6.43
CA ILE A 89 -6.30 -1.14 5.63
C ILE A 89 -7.20 -1.95 4.70
N ALA A 90 -8.37 -2.42 5.15
CA ALA A 90 -9.33 -3.11 4.30
C ALA A 90 -9.78 -2.24 3.11
N TRP A 91 -10.08 -0.96 3.38
CA TRP A 91 -10.42 0.00 2.33
C TRP A 91 -9.26 0.24 1.35
N ILE A 92 -8.03 0.43 1.86
CA ILE A 92 -6.81 0.57 1.03
C ILE A 92 -6.61 -0.69 0.18
N ALA A 93 -6.77 -1.88 0.74
CA ALA A 93 -6.61 -3.15 0.02
C ALA A 93 -7.57 -3.27 -1.17
N VAL A 94 -8.85 -2.91 -0.98
CA VAL A 94 -9.86 -2.88 -2.06
C VAL A 94 -9.49 -1.83 -3.11
N LYS A 95 -9.06 -0.65 -2.69
CA LYS A 95 -8.63 0.43 -3.59
C LYS A 95 -7.43 0.00 -4.43
N LEU A 96 -6.38 -0.54 -3.81
CA LEU A 96 -5.18 -1.00 -4.51
C LEU A 96 -5.44 -2.21 -5.43
N PHE A 97 -6.40 -3.08 -5.06
CA PHE A 97 -6.86 -4.15 -5.94
C PHE A 97 -7.45 -3.58 -7.24
N THR A 98 -8.32 -2.58 -7.15
CA THR A 98 -8.97 -1.98 -8.32
C THR A 98 -7.99 -1.18 -9.18
N GLU A 99 -7.17 -0.34 -8.57
CA GLU A 99 -6.17 0.48 -9.28
C GLU A 99 -5.04 -0.37 -9.88
N GLY A 100 -4.64 -1.46 -9.22
CA GLY A 100 -3.58 -2.34 -9.70
C GLY A 100 -3.95 -3.14 -10.96
N HIS A 101 -5.23 -3.28 -11.30
CA HIS A 101 -5.72 -3.94 -12.52
C HIS A 101 -6.02 -2.95 -13.66
N GLU A 102 -6.00 -1.66 -13.39
CA GLU A 102 -6.11 -0.61 -14.40
C GLU A 102 -4.72 -0.28 -14.95
N GLY A 103 -4.60 -0.14 -16.24
CA GLY A 103 -3.32 0.24 -16.87
C GLY A 103 -2.88 1.68 -16.52
N GLU A 104 -1.71 2.07 -17.04
CA GLU A 104 -0.99 3.33 -16.76
C GLU A 104 -1.73 4.60 -17.25
N ASN A 105 -2.89 4.97 -16.71
CA ASN A 105 -3.66 6.14 -17.17
C ASN A 105 -3.76 7.29 -16.14
N ILE A 106 -2.81 7.42 -15.22
CA ILE A 106 -2.83 8.48 -14.19
C ILE A 106 -1.80 9.55 -14.53
N GLU A 107 -2.16 10.83 -14.37
CA GLU A 107 -1.20 11.94 -14.42
C GLU A 107 -0.04 11.68 -13.45
N ALA A 108 1.14 11.53 -14.00
CA ALA A 108 2.29 10.92 -13.34
C ALA A 108 2.66 11.57 -11.99
N ALA A 109 2.57 12.89 -11.87
CA ALA A 109 2.95 13.59 -10.64
C ALA A 109 1.92 13.43 -9.50
N ALA A 110 0.63 13.46 -9.83
CA ALA A 110 -0.43 13.25 -8.84
C ALA A 110 -0.44 11.81 -8.32
N GLY A 111 -0.15 10.85 -9.21
CA GLY A 111 -0.07 9.43 -8.85
C GLY A 111 1.05 9.12 -7.87
N LEU A 112 2.25 9.70 -8.03
CA LEU A 112 3.39 9.49 -7.13
C LEU A 112 3.06 9.90 -5.68
N TRP A 113 2.54 11.09 -5.47
CA TRP A 113 2.19 11.57 -4.13
C TRP A 113 1.03 10.80 -3.52
N GLN A 114 0.08 10.35 -4.34
CA GLN A 114 -1.00 9.47 -3.88
C GLN A 114 -0.44 8.12 -3.40
N ALA A 115 0.47 7.51 -4.16
CA ALA A 115 1.12 6.28 -3.75
C ALA A 115 1.91 6.46 -2.45
N VAL A 116 2.72 7.52 -2.33
CA VAL A 116 3.47 7.83 -1.10
C VAL A 116 2.53 8.03 0.10
N LYS A 117 1.42 8.76 -0.06
CA LYS A 117 0.42 8.93 1.01
C LYS A 117 -0.17 7.59 1.46
N ILE A 118 -0.54 6.72 0.52
CA ILE A 118 -1.08 5.39 0.84
C ILE A 118 -0.06 4.57 1.62
N ILE A 119 1.20 4.56 1.16
CA ILE A 119 2.30 3.86 1.83
C ILE A 119 2.46 4.37 3.26
N CYS A 120 2.52 5.68 3.46
CA CYS A 120 2.69 6.29 4.78
C CYS A 120 1.52 5.97 5.73
N ILE A 121 0.28 6.07 5.24
CA ILE A 121 -0.90 5.79 6.05
C ILE A 121 -0.93 4.30 6.42
N ALA A 122 -0.68 3.41 5.47
CA ALA A 122 -0.66 1.98 5.73
C ALA A 122 0.46 1.60 6.70
N ASP A 123 1.70 2.10 6.48
CA ASP A 123 2.83 1.82 7.37
C ASP A 123 2.59 2.39 8.78
N LEU A 124 2.02 3.60 8.91
CA LEU A 124 1.67 4.19 10.19
C LEU A 124 0.76 3.27 11.02
N ILE A 125 -0.23 2.67 10.36
CA ILE A 125 -1.20 1.78 11.01
C ILE A 125 -0.56 0.44 11.35
N MET A 126 0.13 -0.18 10.40
CA MET A 126 0.73 -1.52 10.53
C MET A 126 1.97 -1.52 11.42
N SER A 127 2.64 -0.38 11.55
CA SER A 127 3.87 -0.26 12.33
C SER A 127 3.67 -0.22 13.83
N THR A 128 2.43 -0.04 14.33
CA THR A 128 2.19 0.07 15.77
C THR A 128 2.68 -1.16 16.53
N ASP A 129 2.39 -2.36 16.03
CA ASP A 129 2.87 -3.62 16.63
C ASP A 129 4.36 -3.86 16.35
N ASN A 130 4.84 -3.47 15.15
CA ASN A 130 6.24 -3.61 14.75
C ASN A 130 7.18 -2.77 15.63
N VAL A 131 6.77 -1.55 15.96
CA VAL A 131 7.52 -0.62 16.83
C VAL A 131 7.75 -1.21 18.21
N LEU A 132 6.75 -1.88 18.80
CA LEU A 132 6.87 -2.53 20.10
C LEU A 132 7.83 -3.71 20.07
N ALA A 133 7.77 -4.55 19.04
CA ALA A 133 8.67 -5.68 18.88
C ALA A 133 10.14 -5.22 18.78
N ILE A 134 10.39 -4.16 17.99
CA ILE A 134 11.72 -3.60 17.79
C ILE A 134 12.21 -2.88 19.04
N ALA A 135 11.37 -2.10 19.72
CA ALA A 135 11.71 -1.45 20.99
C ALA A 135 12.09 -2.48 22.06
N GLY A 136 11.34 -3.58 22.17
CA GLY A 136 11.66 -4.69 23.05
C GLY A 136 13.00 -5.36 22.71
N ALA A 137 13.26 -5.63 21.44
CA ALA A 137 14.49 -6.25 20.96
C ALA A 137 15.72 -5.35 21.14
N SER A 138 15.56 -4.02 21.05
CA SER A 138 16.63 -3.04 21.24
C SER A 138 17.09 -2.90 22.70
N LYS A 139 16.31 -3.43 23.65
CA LYS A 139 16.58 -3.34 25.11
C LYS A 139 16.89 -1.91 25.57
N GLY A 140 16.22 -0.92 24.98
CA GLY A 140 16.42 0.50 25.28
C GLY A 140 17.69 1.12 24.65
N ASN A 141 18.43 0.39 23.82
CA ASN A 141 19.57 0.95 23.09
C ASN A 141 19.09 1.65 21.82
N MET A 142 19.12 2.98 21.85
CA MET A 142 18.64 3.82 20.72
C MET A 142 19.45 3.63 19.44
N PHE A 143 20.76 3.38 19.56
CA PHE A 143 21.60 3.11 18.40
C PHE A 143 21.17 1.83 17.67
N LEU A 144 20.98 0.72 18.43
CA LEU A 144 20.50 -0.54 17.89
C LEU A 144 19.13 -0.38 17.21
N LEU A 145 18.24 0.41 17.81
CA LEU A 145 16.92 0.68 17.27
C LEU A 145 17.02 1.43 15.93
N LEU A 146 17.72 2.56 15.88
CA LEU A 146 17.87 3.38 14.67
C LEU A 146 18.62 2.64 13.57
N PHE A 147 19.69 1.94 13.92
CA PHE A 147 20.47 1.17 12.97
C PHE A 147 19.65 -0.03 12.42
N GLY A 148 18.92 -0.73 13.29
CA GLY A 148 18.07 -1.84 12.88
C GLY A 148 16.92 -1.38 11.96
N LEU A 149 16.28 -0.25 12.26
CA LEU A 149 15.27 0.34 11.39
C LEU A 149 15.87 0.81 10.05
N GLY A 150 17.04 1.44 10.08
CA GLY A 150 17.74 1.89 8.89
C GLY A 150 18.13 0.75 7.95
N THR A 151 18.57 -0.39 8.49
CA THR A 151 18.93 -1.58 7.69
C THR A 151 17.72 -2.25 7.04
N SER A 152 16.50 -2.00 7.50
CA SER A 152 15.29 -2.51 6.85
C SER A 152 14.99 -1.81 5.52
N ILE A 153 15.45 -0.57 5.30
CA ILE A 153 15.16 0.19 4.07
C ILE A 153 15.62 -0.56 2.80
N PRO A 154 16.88 -0.98 2.68
CA PRO A 154 17.32 -1.71 1.49
C PRO A 154 16.54 -3.00 1.25
N LEU A 155 16.18 -3.71 2.32
CA LEU A 155 15.40 -4.96 2.25
C LEU A 155 13.98 -4.69 1.75
N VAL A 156 13.29 -3.70 2.32
CA VAL A 156 11.94 -3.31 1.90
C VAL A 156 11.94 -2.80 0.47
N VAL A 157 12.89 -1.93 0.09
CA VAL A 157 13.01 -1.42 -1.28
C VAL A 157 13.27 -2.57 -2.27
N GLY A 158 14.18 -3.48 -1.96
CA GLY A 158 14.49 -4.64 -2.80
C GLY A 158 13.28 -5.56 -2.97
N THR A 159 12.63 -5.93 -1.87
CA THR A 159 11.46 -6.82 -1.86
C THR A 159 10.27 -6.18 -2.58
N SER A 160 9.97 -4.90 -2.31
CA SER A 160 8.87 -4.18 -2.98
C SER A 160 9.11 -4.01 -4.48
N THR A 161 10.37 -3.76 -4.89
CA THR A 161 10.74 -3.70 -6.31
C THR A 161 10.53 -5.06 -6.99
N LEU A 162 10.98 -6.14 -6.35
CA LEU A 162 10.78 -7.50 -6.86
C LEU A 162 9.29 -7.83 -6.97
N LEU A 163 8.50 -7.57 -5.93
CA LEU A 163 7.06 -7.79 -5.94
C LEU A 163 6.36 -6.97 -7.03
N SER A 164 6.74 -5.69 -7.20
CA SER A 164 6.18 -4.84 -8.27
C SER A 164 6.48 -5.41 -9.67
N MET A 165 7.70 -5.91 -9.92
CA MET A 165 8.04 -6.59 -11.17
C MET A 165 7.26 -7.90 -11.37
N LEU A 166 7.08 -8.68 -10.30
CA LEU A 166 6.28 -9.90 -10.36
C LEU A 166 4.80 -9.61 -10.65
N MET A 167 4.24 -8.55 -10.08
CA MET A 167 2.86 -8.11 -10.34
C MET A 167 2.66 -7.71 -11.80
N ASP A 168 3.68 -7.14 -12.46
CA ASP A 168 3.63 -6.84 -13.89
C ASP A 168 3.55 -8.09 -14.74
N ARG A 169 4.29 -9.13 -14.34
CA ARG A 169 4.36 -10.39 -15.08
C ARG A 169 3.20 -11.33 -14.77
N TYR A 170 2.73 -11.31 -13.53
CA TYR A 170 1.71 -12.23 -13.01
C TYR A 170 0.63 -11.46 -12.25
N PRO A 171 -0.46 -11.02 -12.91
CA PRO A 171 -1.54 -10.24 -12.27
C PRO A 171 -2.19 -10.93 -11.06
N ILE A 172 -2.09 -12.26 -10.96
CA ILE A 172 -2.58 -13.02 -9.80
C ILE A 172 -1.93 -12.54 -8.49
N ILE A 173 -0.70 -12.02 -8.56
CA ILE A 173 0.04 -11.53 -7.38
C ILE A 173 -0.63 -10.28 -6.81
N ILE A 174 -1.30 -9.46 -7.62
CA ILE A 174 -2.11 -8.33 -7.14
C ILE A 174 -3.26 -8.85 -6.27
N THR A 175 -3.94 -9.89 -6.74
CA THR A 175 -5.03 -10.53 -5.98
C THR A 175 -4.51 -11.12 -4.66
N LEU A 176 -3.38 -11.84 -4.71
CA LEU A 176 -2.75 -12.42 -3.52
C LEU A 176 -2.29 -11.34 -2.54
N GLY A 177 -1.66 -10.26 -3.04
CA GLY A 177 -1.24 -9.13 -2.21
C GLY A 177 -2.42 -8.45 -1.51
N SER A 178 -3.49 -8.18 -2.24
CA SER A 178 -4.71 -7.60 -1.65
C SER A 178 -5.39 -8.55 -0.66
N ALA A 179 -5.34 -9.87 -0.90
CA ALA A 179 -5.82 -10.88 0.04
C ALA A 179 -5.01 -10.88 1.35
N ILE A 180 -3.67 -10.75 1.27
CA ILE A 180 -2.80 -10.60 2.44
C ILE A 180 -3.18 -9.35 3.24
N LEU A 181 -3.40 -8.20 2.57
CA LEU A 181 -3.86 -6.99 3.26
C LEU A 181 -5.23 -7.17 3.90
N GLY A 182 -6.14 -7.93 3.27
CA GLY A 182 -7.41 -8.31 3.87
C GLY A 182 -7.23 -9.13 5.15
N LYS A 183 -6.30 -10.10 5.15
CA LYS A 183 -5.95 -10.87 6.35
C LYS A 183 -5.44 -9.95 7.45
N VAL A 184 -4.49 -9.08 7.17
CA VAL A 184 -3.92 -8.13 8.13
C VAL A 184 -5.00 -7.21 8.70
N ALA A 185 -5.90 -6.70 7.86
CA ALA A 185 -7.03 -5.90 8.30
C ALA A 185 -7.93 -6.64 9.29
N GLY A 186 -8.27 -7.90 8.99
CA GLY A 186 -9.07 -8.75 9.89
C GLY A 186 -8.34 -9.03 11.22
N GLU A 187 -7.05 -9.30 11.17
CA GLU A 187 -6.20 -9.50 12.34
C GLU A 187 -6.16 -8.26 13.24
N MET A 188 -5.95 -7.08 12.66
CA MET A 188 -5.95 -5.82 13.41
C MET A 188 -7.28 -5.54 14.10
N ILE A 189 -8.40 -5.78 13.41
CA ILE A 189 -9.73 -5.56 13.98
C ILE A 189 -9.96 -6.47 15.17
N ILE A 190 -9.71 -7.78 15.04
CA ILE A 190 -10.04 -8.74 16.08
C ILE A 190 -9.08 -8.67 17.27
N THR A 191 -7.83 -8.25 17.04
CA THR A 191 -6.81 -8.08 18.10
C THR A 191 -6.83 -6.68 18.74
N ASP A 192 -7.82 -5.83 18.40
CA ASP A 192 -7.99 -4.55 19.08
C ASP A 192 -8.20 -4.77 20.57
N PRO A 193 -7.49 -4.03 21.47
CA PRO A 193 -7.57 -4.22 22.91
C PRO A 193 -8.99 -4.10 23.45
N TRP A 194 -9.84 -3.25 22.86
CA TRP A 194 -11.22 -3.09 23.29
C TRP A 194 -12.06 -4.32 22.90
N ILE A 195 -11.92 -4.81 21.66
CA ILE A 195 -12.64 -6.01 21.19
C ILE A 195 -12.23 -7.21 22.03
N HIS A 196 -10.92 -7.40 22.21
CA HIS A 196 -10.37 -8.54 22.92
C HIS A 196 -10.83 -8.57 24.39
N LYS A 197 -10.86 -7.41 25.07
CA LYS A 197 -11.33 -7.30 26.47
C LYS A 197 -12.84 -7.45 26.62
N THR A 198 -13.62 -7.04 25.62
CA THR A 198 -15.09 -7.03 25.70
C THR A 198 -15.68 -8.37 25.32
N PHE A 199 -15.16 -8.99 24.24
CA PHE A 199 -15.76 -10.20 23.66
C PHE A 199 -14.99 -11.48 23.96
N HIS A 200 -13.72 -11.39 24.42
CA HIS A 200 -12.84 -12.53 24.68
C HIS A 200 -12.93 -13.60 23.56
N PRO A 201 -12.66 -13.21 22.29
CA PRO A 201 -12.91 -14.08 21.16
C PRO A 201 -12.02 -15.33 21.26
N PRO A 202 -12.60 -16.54 21.03
CA PRO A 202 -11.80 -17.75 20.91
C PRO A 202 -10.95 -17.73 19.64
N GLN A 203 -9.84 -18.43 19.62
CA GLN A 203 -8.89 -18.44 18.49
C GLN A 203 -9.53 -18.75 17.13
N TRP A 204 -10.51 -19.68 17.09
CA TRP A 204 -11.20 -19.99 15.84
C TRP A 204 -11.95 -18.78 15.26
N PHE A 205 -12.48 -17.90 16.13
CA PHE A 205 -13.19 -16.69 15.70
C PHE A 205 -12.21 -15.65 15.13
N GLU A 206 -10.98 -15.57 15.66
CA GLU A 206 -9.92 -14.74 15.09
C GLU A 206 -9.59 -15.19 13.67
N TYR A 207 -9.34 -16.49 13.46
CA TYR A 207 -9.10 -17.04 12.12
C TYR A 207 -10.29 -16.85 11.17
N ALA A 208 -11.51 -17.01 11.66
CA ALA A 208 -12.71 -16.77 10.86
C ALA A 208 -12.81 -15.31 10.41
N THR A 209 -12.52 -14.36 11.31
CA THR A 209 -12.50 -12.92 10.98
C THR A 209 -11.45 -12.59 9.92
N MET A 210 -10.23 -13.10 10.09
CA MET A 210 -9.16 -12.96 9.08
C MET A 210 -9.58 -13.51 7.73
N ALA A 211 -10.19 -14.71 7.69
CA ALA A 211 -10.68 -15.34 6.47
C ALA A 211 -11.79 -14.51 5.80
N VAL A 212 -12.75 -13.99 6.58
CA VAL A 212 -13.84 -13.14 6.07
C VAL A 212 -13.30 -11.87 5.43
N PHE A 213 -12.35 -11.19 6.07
CA PHE A 213 -11.74 -9.98 5.51
C PHE A 213 -10.87 -10.29 4.29
N THR A 214 -10.12 -11.41 4.29
CA THR A 214 -9.33 -11.87 3.15
C THR A 214 -10.21 -12.08 1.91
N VAL A 215 -11.27 -12.86 2.06
CA VAL A 215 -12.22 -13.14 0.97
C VAL A 215 -13.01 -11.89 0.61
N GLY A 216 -13.46 -11.12 1.61
CA GLY A 216 -14.23 -9.89 1.44
C GLY A 216 -13.51 -8.86 0.58
N VAL A 217 -12.23 -8.59 0.85
CA VAL A 217 -11.41 -7.66 0.05
C VAL A 217 -11.34 -8.11 -1.41
N VAL A 218 -11.09 -9.38 -1.66
CA VAL A 218 -10.98 -9.92 -3.04
C VAL A 218 -12.34 -9.87 -3.75
N VAL A 219 -13.42 -10.25 -3.09
CA VAL A 219 -14.76 -10.25 -3.68
C VAL A 219 -15.23 -8.82 -3.98
N VAL A 220 -15.13 -7.93 -2.99
CA VAL A 220 -15.51 -6.51 -3.16
C VAL A 220 -14.65 -5.86 -4.24
N GLY A 221 -13.34 -6.11 -4.22
CA GLY A 221 -12.41 -5.62 -5.25
C GLY A 221 -12.80 -6.06 -6.65
N LYS A 222 -13.11 -7.35 -6.84
CA LYS A 222 -13.58 -7.88 -8.14
C LYS A 222 -14.92 -7.26 -8.59
N ILE A 223 -15.87 -7.07 -7.67
CA ILE A 223 -17.16 -6.45 -7.99
C ILE A 223 -16.97 -5.00 -8.42
N LEU A 224 -16.16 -4.24 -7.67
CA LEU A 224 -15.90 -2.84 -7.99
C LEU A 224 -15.14 -2.68 -9.30
N LEU A 225 -14.13 -3.50 -9.54
CA LEU A 225 -13.39 -3.53 -10.81
C LEU A 225 -14.32 -3.80 -12.00
N LYS A 226 -15.17 -4.84 -11.90
CA LYS A 226 -16.14 -5.18 -12.96
C LYS A 226 -17.12 -4.02 -13.22
N ARG A 227 -17.62 -3.37 -12.16
CA ARG A 227 -18.50 -2.20 -12.30
C ARG A 227 -17.80 -1.02 -12.95
N LYS A 228 -16.51 -0.79 -12.65
CA LYS A 228 -15.74 0.31 -13.21
C LYS A 228 -15.47 0.09 -14.68
N ILE A 229 -15.08 -1.12 -15.09
CA ILE A 229 -14.90 -1.50 -16.50
C ILE A 229 -16.19 -1.29 -17.29
N ALA A 230 -17.31 -1.83 -16.80
CA ALA A 230 -18.61 -1.66 -17.46
C ALA A 230 -19.03 -0.20 -17.63
N ARG A 231 -18.73 0.68 -16.66
CA ARG A 231 -18.98 2.11 -16.76
C ARG A 231 -18.07 2.78 -17.80
N SER A 232 -16.82 2.41 -17.88
CA SER A 232 -15.86 2.92 -18.87
C SER A 232 -16.28 2.54 -20.29
N GLU A 233 -16.70 1.29 -20.51
CA GLU A 233 -17.20 0.81 -21.80
C GLU A 233 -18.50 1.54 -22.22
N ALA A 234 -19.43 1.72 -21.27
CA ALA A 234 -20.67 2.47 -21.55
C ALA A 234 -20.41 3.94 -21.89
N ALA A 235 -19.46 4.59 -21.20
CA ALA A 235 -19.07 5.96 -21.50
C ALA A 235 -18.38 6.09 -22.88
N ALA A 236 -17.53 5.13 -23.25
CA ALA A 236 -16.87 5.08 -24.55
C ALA A 236 -17.90 4.87 -25.67
N ALA A 237 -18.89 3.98 -25.49
CA ALA A 237 -19.96 3.76 -26.46
C ALA A 237 -20.86 5.00 -26.62
N ALA A 238 -21.18 5.72 -25.53
CA ALA A 238 -21.95 6.95 -25.60
C ALA A 238 -21.21 8.05 -26.37
N ASN A 239 -19.91 8.22 -26.17
CA ASN A 239 -19.10 9.19 -26.91
C ASN A 239 -18.95 8.81 -28.38
N ALA A 240 -18.80 7.54 -28.73
CA ALA A 240 -18.77 7.10 -30.12
C ALA A 240 -20.09 7.34 -30.84
N GLY A 241 -21.23 7.19 -30.15
CA GLY A 241 -22.57 7.52 -30.71
C GLY A 241 -22.77 9.00 -30.97
N LEU A 242 -22.15 9.88 -30.18
CA LEU A 242 -22.21 11.34 -30.37
C LEU A 242 -21.39 11.82 -31.57
N HIS A 243 -20.27 11.18 -31.89
CA HIS A 243 -19.43 11.51 -33.04
C HIS A 243 -19.89 10.83 -34.36
N GLY A 244 -20.75 9.82 -34.28
CA GLY A 244 -21.32 9.15 -35.47
C GLY A 244 -22.53 9.85 -36.10
N THR A 245 -22.97 10.97 -35.56
CA THR A 245 -24.17 11.75 -36.06
C THR A 245 -23.83 13.08 -36.67
N GLU A 246 -22.61 13.35 -37.13
CA GLU A 246 -22.37 14.46 -38.04
C GLU A 246 -22.83 14.04 -39.44
N PRO A 247 -23.91 14.62 -40.01
CA PRO A 247 -24.34 14.26 -41.34
C PRO A 247 -23.36 14.85 -42.37
N GLU A 248 -22.95 14.02 -43.29
CA GLU A 248 -22.32 14.30 -44.55
C GLU A 248 -23.24 15.24 -45.41
N GLN A 249 -23.33 16.52 -45.00
CA GLN A 249 -24.15 17.54 -45.71
C GLN A 249 -23.32 18.72 -46.20
N VAL A 250 -22.07 18.56 -46.58
CA VAL A 250 -21.30 19.66 -47.22
C VAL A 250 -20.77 19.32 -48.61
N ALA A 251 -21.15 18.21 -49.23
CA ALA A 251 -20.65 17.83 -50.55
C ALA A 251 -21.66 17.93 -51.69
N ALA A 252 -22.84 18.57 -51.51
CA ALA A 252 -23.87 18.67 -52.57
C ALA A 252 -24.20 20.11 -53.02
N GLY A 253 -23.32 21.09 -52.78
CA GLY A 253 -23.60 22.52 -53.01
C GLY A 253 -22.71 23.26 -54.00
N SER A 254 -21.78 22.62 -54.71
CA SER A 254 -20.83 23.34 -55.59
C SER A 254 -20.79 22.90 -57.06
N GLU A 255 -21.83 22.25 -57.58
CA GLU A 255 -21.84 21.80 -58.99
C GLU A 255 -23.04 22.34 -59.81
N GLN A 256 -23.44 23.62 -59.63
CA GLN A 256 -24.39 24.31 -60.52
C GLN A 256 -24.17 25.82 -60.60
N THR A 257 -23.01 26.28 -61.07
CA THR A 257 -22.94 27.61 -61.76
C THR A 257 -21.70 27.66 -62.64
N GLY A 258 -21.83 27.24 -63.86
CA GLY A 258 -20.75 27.34 -64.86
C GLY A 258 -21.11 26.95 -66.25
N LYS A 259 -22.29 27.37 -66.73
CA LYS A 259 -22.61 27.39 -68.23
C LYS A 259 -23.63 28.46 -68.55
N THR A 260 -23.12 29.53 -69.03
CA THR A 260 -23.72 30.46 -70.07
C THR A 260 -22.90 31.74 -69.93
N GLY A 261 -22.31 32.16 -70.98
CA GLY A 261 -22.56 32.87 -72.15
C GLY A 261 -21.34 33.30 -72.92
N LYS A 262 -21.26 32.86 -74.13
CA LYS A 262 -20.54 33.52 -75.20
C LYS A 262 -21.30 34.83 -75.62
N VAL A 263 -20.61 35.86 -75.81
CA VAL A 263 -20.50 36.60 -77.12
C VAL A 263 -19.36 37.59 -76.95
#